data_9bc6c00f40bc0b9d714e609f5ea8344a
#
_entry.id   9bc6c00f40bc0b9d714e609f5ea8344a
#
_cell.length_a   1.000
_cell.length_b   1.000
_cell.length_c   1.000
_cell.angle_alpha   90.00
_cell.angle_beta   90.00
_cell.angle_gamma   90.00
#
_symmetry.space_group_name_H-M   'P 1'
#
loop_
_entity.id
_entity.type
_entity.pdbx_description
1 polymer ?
#
loop_
_entity_poly.entity_id
_entity_poly.type
_entity_poly.pdbx_seq_one_letter_code
_entity_poly.pdbx_strand_id
1 'polypeptide(L)'
;MKLIRSILIAVGIVCALFFFVRLFVNEPSEESDEPSTEIVEEPVDTVGMAVNSHLKFKGVPIDGSLKTFVDRMKNAGFQHSSTHDGIACLEGDFAGFKNCQLYVSTVNGLDVVSHITVLFPTREQWRLLYGDYTQLKQLLTEKYGKPAKCTERFQHSYVDDDFSKYHAVLLDQAIFESVFRADNGKIALYITSTTSSSALVALEYLDAENNEALREHAIDDL
;
A
#
# COMPACT_ATOMS: atom_id res chain seq x y z
N MET A 1 5.71 23.74 -15.85
CA MET A 1 5.60 22.34 -16.27
C MET A 1 5.72 21.32 -15.15
N LYS A 2 6.56 21.53 -14.11
CA LYS A 2 6.65 20.60 -12.95
C LYS A 2 5.39 20.58 -12.06
N LEU A 3 4.72 21.71 -11.89
CA LEU A 3 3.52 21.85 -11.06
C LEU A 3 2.31 21.07 -11.60
N ILE A 4 2.14 21.03 -12.92
CA ILE A 4 1.02 20.32 -13.59
C ILE A 4 1.20 18.79 -13.49
N ARG A 5 2.45 18.30 -13.51
CA ARG A 5 2.74 16.87 -13.30
C ARG A 5 2.37 16.41 -11.88
N SER A 6 2.63 17.21 -10.86
CA SER A 6 2.28 16.88 -9.46
C SER A 6 0.76 16.82 -9.24
N ILE A 7 -0.02 17.70 -9.90
CA ILE A 7 -1.48 17.71 -9.79
C ILE A 7 -2.12 16.51 -10.49
N LEU A 8 -1.59 16.08 -11.65
CA LEU A 8 -2.10 14.90 -12.37
C LEU A 8 -1.78 13.58 -11.63
N ILE A 9 -0.65 13.50 -10.95
CA ILE A 9 -0.30 12.35 -10.10
C ILE A 9 -1.21 12.30 -8.86
N ALA A 10 -1.51 13.43 -8.24
CA ALA A 10 -2.45 13.49 -7.10
C ALA A 10 -3.86 13.03 -7.49
N VAL A 11 -4.35 13.36 -8.67
CA VAL A 11 -5.66 12.89 -9.19
C VAL A 11 -5.64 11.37 -9.46
N GLY A 12 -4.54 10.82 -9.98
CA GLY A 12 -4.37 9.36 -10.16
C GLY A 12 -4.38 8.59 -8.84
N ILE A 13 -3.75 9.14 -7.79
CA ILE A 13 -3.71 8.55 -6.44
C ILE A 13 -5.09 8.57 -5.80
N VAL A 14 -5.87 9.63 -5.96
CA VAL A 14 -7.26 9.72 -5.47
C VAL A 14 -8.13 8.65 -6.14
N CYS A 15 -7.96 8.37 -7.44
CA CYS A 15 -8.66 7.28 -8.12
C CYS A 15 -8.24 5.90 -7.61
N ALA A 16 -6.94 5.68 -7.30
CA ALA A 16 -6.45 4.43 -6.70
C ALA A 16 -7.00 4.23 -5.28
N LEU A 17 -7.09 5.28 -4.47
CA LEU A 17 -7.71 5.27 -3.14
C LEU A 17 -9.21 4.90 -3.22
N PHE A 18 -9.96 5.43 -4.20
CA PHE A 18 -11.38 5.06 -4.42
C PHE A 18 -11.55 3.60 -4.85
N PHE A 19 -10.63 3.05 -5.63
CA PHE A 19 -10.66 1.64 -6.03
C PHE A 19 -10.37 0.72 -4.84
N PHE A 20 -9.48 1.13 -3.94
CA PHE A 20 -9.09 0.36 -2.76
C PHE A 20 -10.19 0.32 -1.69
N VAL A 21 -10.90 1.40 -1.43
CA VAL A 21 -12.07 1.44 -0.52
C VAL A 21 -13.15 0.44 -0.98
N ARG A 22 -13.31 0.23 -2.30
CA ARG A 22 -14.28 -0.74 -2.85
C ARG A 22 -13.89 -2.21 -2.60
N LEU A 23 -12.60 -2.52 -2.41
CA LEU A 23 -12.11 -3.88 -2.12
C LEU A 23 -12.24 -4.26 -0.63
N PHE A 24 -12.29 -3.28 0.27
CA PHE A 24 -12.35 -3.51 1.72
C PHE A 24 -13.78 -3.60 2.29
N VAL A 25 -14.79 -3.10 1.58
CA VAL A 25 -16.18 -3.05 2.06
C VAL A 25 -16.93 -4.39 1.89
N ASN A 26 -16.39 -5.37 1.15
CA ASN A 26 -17.10 -6.61 0.79
C ASN A 26 -16.35 -7.89 1.19
N GLU A 27 -15.86 -8.04 2.42
CA GLU A 27 -15.53 -9.37 2.95
C GLU A 27 -16.51 -9.76 4.06
N PRO A 28 -17.31 -10.84 3.88
CA PRO A 28 -18.01 -11.47 4.99
C PRO A 28 -16.96 -12.16 5.89
N SER A 29 -17.07 -11.94 7.19
CA SER A 29 -16.32 -12.64 8.21
C SER A 29 -16.71 -14.13 8.19
N GLU A 30 -15.82 -15.01 7.74
CA GLU A 30 -15.95 -16.44 8.00
C GLU A 30 -15.59 -16.71 9.46
N GLU A 31 -16.60 -16.97 10.25
CA GLU A 31 -16.54 -17.47 11.61
C GLU A 31 -16.10 -18.94 11.55
N SER A 32 -14.85 -19.23 11.95
CA SER A 32 -14.39 -20.59 12.14
C SER A 32 -14.60 -20.99 13.58
N ASP A 33 -15.60 -21.86 13.82
CA ASP A 33 -15.77 -22.61 15.07
C ASP A 33 -14.59 -23.54 15.30
N GLU A 34 -13.77 -23.27 16.32
CA GLU A 34 -12.91 -24.25 16.95
C GLU A 34 -13.20 -24.34 18.44
N PRO A 35 -13.17 -25.56 19.04
CA PRO A 35 -13.64 -25.78 20.39
C PRO A 35 -12.64 -25.31 21.44
N SER A 36 -13.15 -24.61 22.43
CA SER A 36 -12.46 -24.14 23.63
C SER A 36 -11.81 -25.26 24.43
N THR A 37 -10.51 -25.20 24.57
CA THR A 37 -9.77 -25.94 25.60
C THR A 37 -9.34 -24.93 26.67
N GLU A 38 -9.88 -25.12 27.86
CA GLU A 38 -9.65 -24.37 29.07
C GLU A 38 -8.19 -24.59 29.54
N ILE A 39 -7.36 -23.56 29.53
CA ILE A 39 -6.01 -23.56 30.10
C ILE A 39 -6.00 -22.57 31.26
N VAL A 40 -5.69 -23.09 32.44
CA VAL A 40 -5.53 -22.40 33.72
C VAL A 40 -4.38 -21.38 33.61
N GLU A 41 -4.67 -20.10 33.82
CA GLU A 41 -3.69 -19.01 33.88
C GLU A 41 -3.02 -18.96 35.25
N GLU A 42 -1.69 -19.12 35.27
CA GLU A 42 -0.86 -18.60 36.35
C GLU A 42 -0.43 -17.15 36.03
N PRO A 43 -0.44 -16.22 36.98
CA PRO A 43 -0.09 -14.83 36.71
C PRO A 43 1.43 -14.68 36.59
N VAL A 44 1.93 -14.46 35.37
CA VAL A 44 3.29 -14.00 35.13
C VAL A 44 3.26 -12.49 35.08
N ASP A 45 3.87 -11.84 36.08
CA ASP A 45 4.19 -10.41 36.06
C ASP A 45 5.10 -10.08 34.87
N THR A 46 4.49 -9.69 33.76
CA THR A 46 5.21 -9.18 32.60
C THR A 46 5.17 -7.66 32.65
N VAL A 47 6.28 -7.06 33.05
CA VAL A 47 6.56 -5.64 32.86
C VAL A 47 6.32 -5.30 31.38
N GLY A 48 5.25 -4.55 31.11
CA GLY A 48 4.78 -4.25 29.76
C GLY A 48 5.79 -3.46 28.96
N MET A 49 6.58 -4.16 28.12
CA MET A 49 7.04 -3.56 26.88
C MET A 49 5.81 -3.37 26.01
N ALA A 50 5.43 -2.11 25.75
CA ALA A 50 4.39 -1.79 24.78
C ALA A 50 4.80 -2.46 23.47
N VAL A 51 4.14 -3.56 23.13
CA VAL A 51 4.27 -4.22 21.84
C VAL A 51 3.81 -3.17 20.84
N ASN A 52 4.74 -2.72 20.00
CA ASN A 52 4.44 -1.72 18.97
C ASN A 52 3.49 -2.37 17.98
N SER A 53 2.18 -2.09 18.13
CA SER A 53 1.07 -2.71 17.40
C SER A 53 0.97 -2.24 15.94
N HIS A 54 1.82 -1.27 15.53
CA HIS A 54 1.75 -0.67 14.21
C HIS A 54 2.59 -1.42 13.15
N LEU A 55 2.06 -1.44 11.93
CA LEU A 55 2.81 -1.89 10.76
C LEU A 55 4.07 -1.02 10.55
N LYS A 56 5.15 -1.62 10.06
CA LYS A 56 6.42 -0.89 9.89
C LYS A 56 6.79 -0.73 8.42
N PHE A 57 7.17 0.49 8.05
CA PHE A 57 7.79 0.79 6.76
C PHE A 57 9.28 1.13 6.97
N LYS A 58 10.18 0.38 6.33
CA LYS A 58 11.65 0.47 6.56
C LYS A 58 12.05 0.48 8.06
N GLY A 59 11.36 -0.31 8.87
CA GLY A 59 11.58 -0.41 10.31
C GLY A 59 10.95 0.72 11.14
N VAL A 60 10.35 1.74 10.51
CA VAL A 60 9.66 2.84 11.18
C VAL A 60 8.18 2.48 11.30
N PRO A 61 7.59 2.53 12.51
CA PRO A 61 6.15 2.33 12.69
C PRO A 61 5.34 3.36 11.90
N ILE A 62 4.27 2.91 11.27
CA ILE A 62 3.30 3.75 10.54
C ILE A 62 2.36 4.36 11.59
N ASP A 63 2.88 5.37 12.28
CA ASP A 63 2.19 6.05 13.38
C ASP A 63 2.79 7.44 13.63
N GLY A 64 2.08 8.22 14.46
CA GLY A 64 2.45 9.57 14.87
C GLY A 64 2.17 10.63 13.81
N SER A 65 2.57 11.87 14.09
CA SER A 65 2.29 13.00 13.20
C SER A 65 3.03 12.88 11.86
N LEU A 66 2.41 13.44 10.81
CA LEU A 66 2.99 13.48 9.46
C LEU A 66 4.40 14.07 9.47
N LYS A 67 4.61 15.16 10.21
CA LYS A 67 5.91 15.80 10.34
C LYS A 67 6.95 14.85 10.93
N THR A 68 6.62 14.18 12.03
CA THR A 68 7.53 13.25 12.71
C THR A 68 7.90 12.08 11.80
N PHE A 69 6.91 11.53 11.08
CA PHE A 69 7.14 10.42 10.15
C PHE A 69 8.02 10.85 8.97
N VAL A 70 7.76 12.01 8.36
CA VAL A 70 8.58 12.59 7.29
C VAL A 70 10.03 12.78 7.73
N ASP A 71 10.29 13.28 8.93
CA ASP A 71 11.64 13.46 9.45
C ASP A 71 12.36 12.10 9.66
N ARG A 72 11.65 11.05 10.08
CA ARG A 72 12.18 9.68 10.14
C ARG A 72 12.52 9.14 8.74
N MET A 73 11.68 9.40 7.74
CA MET A 73 11.94 8.98 6.35
C MET A 73 13.12 9.71 5.73
N LYS A 74 13.33 10.99 6.04
CA LYS A 74 14.57 11.71 5.64
C LYS A 74 15.82 11.03 6.21
N ASN A 75 15.79 10.64 7.48
CA ASN A 75 16.89 9.91 8.10
C ASN A 75 17.08 8.50 7.49
N ALA A 76 16.04 7.92 6.92
CA ALA A 76 16.09 6.65 6.18
C ALA A 76 16.51 6.80 4.70
N GLY A 77 16.90 8.01 4.26
CA GLY A 77 17.46 8.28 2.95
C GLY A 77 16.48 8.81 1.90
N PHE A 78 15.25 9.17 2.29
CA PHE A 78 14.31 9.83 1.40
C PHE A 78 14.48 11.35 1.41
N GLN A 79 14.19 11.99 0.29
CA GLN A 79 14.16 13.45 0.14
C GLN A 79 12.69 13.90 0.08
N HIS A 80 12.30 14.81 0.99
CA HIS A 80 10.97 15.39 0.99
C HIS A 80 10.85 16.39 -0.18
N SER A 81 9.79 16.26 -0.97
CA SER A 81 9.52 17.12 -2.13
C SER A 81 8.38 18.11 -1.90
N SER A 82 7.29 17.66 -1.27
CA SER A 82 6.11 18.52 -1.01
C SER A 82 5.22 17.92 0.07
N THR A 83 4.37 18.78 0.67
CA THR A 83 3.24 18.34 1.52
C THR A 83 2.02 19.16 1.12
N HIS A 84 0.89 18.48 0.90
CA HIS A 84 -0.39 19.09 0.53
C HIS A 84 -1.54 18.25 1.08
N ASP A 85 -2.54 18.89 1.68
CA ASP A 85 -3.77 18.27 2.17
C ASP A 85 -3.55 16.97 2.99
N GLY A 86 -2.63 17.00 3.96
CA GLY A 86 -2.32 15.84 4.81
C GLY A 86 -1.53 14.72 4.11
N ILE A 87 -1.02 14.95 2.90
CA ILE A 87 -0.20 14.00 2.16
C ILE A 87 1.20 14.58 1.96
N ALA A 88 2.23 13.89 2.45
CA ALA A 88 3.62 14.21 2.15
C ALA A 88 4.14 13.34 1.01
N CYS A 89 4.84 13.97 0.06
CA CYS A 89 5.53 13.30 -1.04
C CYS A 89 7.05 13.34 -0.80
N LEU A 90 7.67 12.18 -0.86
CA LEU A 90 9.13 12.02 -0.75
C LEU A 90 9.64 11.18 -1.93
N GLU A 91 10.94 11.27 -2.20
CA GLU A 91 11.62 10.48 -3.23
C GLU A 91 12.84 9.79 -2.65
N GLY A 92 13.08 8.54 -3.03
CA GLY A 92 14.25 7.79 -2.55
C GLY A 92 14.33 6.38 -3.12
N ASP A 93 15.38 5.65 -2.72
CA ASP A 93 15.61 4.27 -3.14
C ASP A 93 14.87 3.29 -2.22
N PHE A 94 14.16 2.33 -2.83
CA PHE A 94 13.41 1.32 -2.09
C PHE A 94 13.41 -0.04 -2.79
N ALA A 95 13.60 -1.12 -2.01
CA ALA A 95 13.57 -2.52 -2.47
C ALA A 95 14.46 -2.82 -3.71
N GLY A 96 15.61 -2.12 -3.83
CA GLY A 96 16.52 -2.24 -4.97
C GLY A 96 16.19 -1.34 -6.16
N PHE A 97 15.07 -0.63 -6.13
CA PHE A 97 14.68 0.33 -7.15
C PHE A 97 15.16 1.74 -6.79
N LYS A 98 15.56 2.50 -7.81
CA LYS A 98 15.96 3.90 -7.71
C LYS A 98 14.79 4.84 -7.95
N ASN A 99 14.82 6.03 -7.31
CA ASN A 99 13.86 7.11 -7.55
C ASN A 99 12.39 6.67 -7.37
N CYS A 100 12.10 5.87 -6.33
CA CYS A 100 10.73 5.57 -5.95
C CYS A 100 10.08 6.81 -5.33
N GLN A 101 8.80 7.04 -5.63
CA GLN A 101 8.01 8.08 -4.98
C GLN A 101 7.27 7.47 -3.79
N LEU A 102 7.38 8.10 -2.64
CA LEU A 102 6.74 7.71 -1.40
C LEU A 102 5.68 8.76 -1.04
N TYR A 103 4.44 8.33 -0.93
CA TYR A 103 3.33 9.14 -0.44
C TYR A 103 2.95 8.66 0.95
N VAL A 104 2.95 9.59 1.90
CA VAL A 104 2.58 9.34 3.29
C VAL A 104 1.32 10.12 3.58
N SER A 105 0.23 9.42 3.91
CA SER A 105 -1.08 10.00 4.15
C SER A 105 -1.50 9.86 5.61
N THR A 106 -2.15 10.91 6.12
CA THR A 106 -2.77 10.91 7.45
C THR A 106 -4.25 10.54 7.37
N VAL A 107 -4.80 10.17 8.50
CA VAL A 107 -6.25 10.04 8.70
C VAL A 107 -6.89 11.42 8.50
N ASN A 108 -8.00 11.50 7.74
CA ASN A 108 -8.72 12.75 7.55
C ASN A 108 -9.11 13.37 8.89
N GLY A 109 -8.74 14.64 9.09
CA GLY A 109 -9.03 15.39 10.31
C GLY A 109 -8.10 15.11 11.50
N LEU A 110 -7.23 14.09 11.41
CA LEU A 110 -6.24 13.76 12.45
C LEU A 110 -4.84 13.83 11.86
N ASP A 111 -3.87 14.39 12.60
CA ASP A 111 -2.45 14.37 12.17
C ASP A 111 -1.79 13.04 12.59
N VAL A 112 -2.36 11.92 12.13
CA VAL A 112 -1.86 10.56 12.39
C VAL A 112 -1.63 9.83 11.06
N VAL A 113 -0.41 9.36 10.84
CA VAL A 113 -0.05 8.59 9.65
C VAL A 113 -0.69 7.20 9.71
N SER A 114 -1.43 6.83 8.67
CA SER A 114 -2.13 5.54 8.59
C SER A 114 -1.82 4.76 7.32
N HIS A 115 -1.40 5.44 6.25
CA HIS A 115 -1.27 4.86 4.93
C HIS A 115 0.01 5.34 4.23
N ILE A 116 0.71 4.41 3.60
CA ILE A 116 1.90 4.68 2.79
C ILE A 116 1.73 4.04 1.44
N THR A 117 1.95 4.82 0.39
CA THR A 117 2.01 4.34 -1.00
C THR A 117 3.40 4.57 -1.58
N VAL A 118 4.01 3.51 -2.10
CA VAL A 118 5.25 3.57 -2.88
C VAL A 118 4.92 3.37 -4.34
N LEU A 119 5.26 4.34 -5.18
CA LEU A 119 5.20 4.21 -6.62
C LEU A 119 6.61 3.91 -7.15
N PHE A 120 6.74 2.79 -7.86
CA PHE A 120 7.98 2.40 -8.51
C PHE A 120 8.14 3.14 -9.85
N PRO A 121 9.35 3.15 -10.44
CA PRO A 121 9.56 3.81 -11.73
C PRO A 121 8.62 3.29 -12.82
N THR A 122 8.13 4.18 -13.66
CA THR A 122 7.27 3.83 -14.80
C THR A 122 7.96 2.93 -15.80
N ARG A 123 7.21 2.04 -16.41
CA ARG A 123 7.65 1.15 -17.51
C ARG A 123 6.76 1.40 -18.72
N GLU A 124 7.32 1.20 -19.90
CA GLU A 124 6.61 1.35 -21.20
C GLU A 124 6.46 0.01 -21.92
N GLN A 125 6.84 -1.10 -21.29
CA GLN A 125 6.76 -2.46 -21.82
C GLN A 125 6.20 -3.40 -20.77
N TRP A 126 5.29 -4.28 -21.18
CA TRP A 126 4.69 -5.28 -20.30
C TRP A 126 5.73 -6.16 -19.60
N ARG A 127 6.71 -6.66 -20.35
CA ARG A 127 7.74 -7.54 -19.81
C ARG A 127 8.51 -6.91 -18.65
N LEU A 128 8.83 -5.62 -18.74
CA LEU A 128 9.55 -4.91 -17.68
C LEU A 128 8.62 -4.63 -16.49
N LEU A 129 7.40 -4.19 -16.75
CA LEU A 129 6.37 -3.91 -15.75
C LEU A 129 6.01 -5.16 -14.94
N TYR A 130 5.75 -6.27 -15.62
CA TYR A 130 5.45 -7.55 -14.99
C TYR A 130 6.67 -8.16 -14.29
N GLY A 131 7.87 -7.93 -14.81
CA GLY A 131 9.13 -8.29 -14.16
C GLY A 131 9.29 -7.60 -12.81
N ASP A 132 9.07 -6.28 -12.74
CA ASP A 132 9.11 -5.53 -11.48
C ASP A 132 8.05 -6.03 -10.47
N TYR A 133 6.82 -6.27 -10.94
CA TYR A 133 5.74 -6.81 -10.12
C TYR A 133 6.08 -8.19 -9.54
N THR A 134 6.57 -9.11 -10.34
CA THR A 134 6.91 -10.46 -9.90
C THR A 134 8.10 -10.48 -8.94
N GLN A 135 9.12 -9.64 -9.17
CA GLN A 135 10.25 -9.47 -8.26
C GLN A 135 9.79 -8.97 -6.88
N LEU A 136 8.96 -7.93 -6.85
CA LEU A 136 8.42 -7.38 -5.60
C LEU A 136 7.51 -8.37 -4.88
N LYS A 137 6.64 -9.07 -5.63
CA LYS A 137 5.79 -10.13 -5.08
C LYS A 137 6.61 -11.25 -4.42
N GLN A 138 7.73 -11.64 -5.04
CA GLN A 138 8.63 -12.64 -4.45
C GLN A 138 9.24 -12.13 -3.14
N LEU A 139 9.78 -10.92 -3.09
CA LEU A 139 10.35 -10.32 -1.88
C LEU A 139 9.31 -10.19 -0.74
N LEU A 140 8.08 -9.83 -1.08
CA LEU A 140 6.98 -9.77 -0.12
C LEU A 140 6.59 -11.18 0.38
N THR A 141 6.60 -12.17 -0.51
CA THR A 141 6.32 -13.56 -0.15
C THR A 141 7.39 -14.12 0.79
N GLU A 142 8.65 -13.80 0.57
CA GLU A 142 9.75 -14.18 1.47
C GLU A 142 9.60 -13.54 2.86
N LYS A 143 9.09 -12.32 2.92
CA LYS A 143 8.97 -11.57 4.19
C LYS A 143 7.67 -11.83 4.95
N TYR A 144 6.55 -11.94 4.26
CA TYR A 144 5.19 -11.98 4.85
C TYR A 144 4.45 -13.30 4.57
N GLY A 145 5.08 -14.26 3.89
CA GLY A 145 4.44 -15.50 3.48
C GLY A 145 3.62 -15.34 2.19
N LYS A 146 2.82 -16.34 1.86
CA LYS A 146 1.98 -16.31 0.65
C LYS A 146 0.94 -15.19 0.72
N PRO A 147 0.62 -14.52 -0.41
CA PRO A 147 -0.44 -13.53 -0.43
C PRO A 147 -1.78 -14.15 -0.03
N ALA A 148 -2.53 -13.46 0.83
CA ALA A 148 -3.88 -13.86 1.24
C ALA A 148 -4.86 -13.78 0.07
N LYS A 149 -4.64 -12.86 -0.87
CA LYS A 149 -5.38 -12.72 -2.13
C LYS A 149 -4.39 -12.45 -3.25
N CYS A 150 -4.59 -13.12 -4.38
CA CYS A 150 -3.81 -12.89 -5.59
C CYS A 150 -4.73 -12.96 -6.80
N THR A 151 -4.77 -11.91 -7.60
CA THR A 151 -5.54 -11.81 -8.84
C THR A 151 -4.60 -11.36 -9.94
N GLU A 152 -4.38 -12.21 -10.94
CA GLU A 152 -3.52 -11.92 -12.08
C GLU A 152 -4.25 -12.33 -13.36
N ARG A 153 -4.95 -11.39 -13.97
CA ARG A 153 -5.76 -11.68 -15.15
C ARG A 153 -5.94 -10.45 -16.03
N PHE A 154 -6.20 -10.74 -17.28
CA PHE A 154 -6.75 -9.79 -18.22
C PHE A 154 -8.25 -10.02 -18.36
N GLN A 155 -9.03 -8.96 -18.53
CA GLN A 155 -10.49 -9.05 -18.53
C GLN A 155 -11.07 -9.51 -19.87
N HIS A 156 -10.35 -9.29 -20.97
CA HIS A 156 -10.78 -9.63 -22.32
C HIS A 156 -9.73 -10.47 -23.04
N SER A 157 -10.18 -11.21 -24.10
CA SER A 157 -9.25 -11.89 -25.00
C SER A 157 -8.53 -10.88 -25.89
N TYR A 158 -7.22 -10.97 -25.96
CA TYR A 158 -6.38 -10.17 -26.84
C TYR A 158 -5.20 -11.02 -27.32
N VAL A 159 -4.42 -10.46 -28.26
CA VAL A 159 -3.23 -11.13 -28.74
C VAL A 159 -2.20 -11.27 -27.63
N ASP A 160 -1.63 -12.45 -27.46
CA ASP A 160 -0.67 -12.77 -26.40
C ASP A 160 0.75 -12.25 -26.74
N ASP A 161 0.85 -10.94 -26.92
CA ASP A 161 2.10 -10.22 -27.15
C ASP A 161 2.32 -9.11 -26.12
N ASP A 162 3.54 -8.61 -26.02
CA ASP A 162 3.95 -7.60 -25.05
C ASP A 162 3.18 -6.28 -25.21
N PHE A 163 2.93 -5.86 -26.43
CA PHE A 163 2.23 -4.60 -26.74
C PHE A 163 0.76 -4.68 -26.32
N SER A 164 0.05 -5.75 -26.71
CA SER A 164 -1.37 -5.93 -26.38
C SER A 164 -1.60 -6.04 -24.87
N LYS A 165 -0.73 -6.76 -24.16
CA LYS A 165 -0.77 -6.85 -22.69
C LYS A 165 -0.55 -5.49 -22.02
N TYR A 166 0.44 -4.75 -22.47
CA TYR A 166 0.71 -3.42 -21.94
C TYR A 166 -0.46 -2.46 -22.21
N HIS A 167 -1.02 -2.51 -23.43
CA HIS A 167 -2.17 -1.68 -23.77
C HIS A 167 -3.41 -2.03 -22.94
N ALA A 168 -3.63 -3.30 -22.60
CA ALA A 168 -4.70 -3.72 -21.71
C ALA A 168 -4.56 -3.10 -20.29
N VAL A 169 -3.32 -2.95 -19.78
CA VAL A 169 -3.07 -2.22 -18.52
C VAL A 169 -3.45 -0.74 -18.65
N LEU A 170 -3.06 -0.09 -19.75
CA LEU A 170 -3.38 1.33 -19.97
C LEU A 170 -4.90 1.60 -20.10
N LEU A 171 -5.67 0.60 -20.49
CA LEU A 171 -7.13 0.65 -20.64
C LEU A 171 -7.90 0.10 -19.43
N ASP A 172 -7.24 -0.16 -18.31
CA ASP A 172 -7.82 -0.79 -17.10
C ASP A 172 -8.52 -2.14 -17.38
N GLN A 173 -8.02 -2.88 -18.39
CA GLN A 173 -8.50 -4.20 -18.77
C GLN A 173 -7.62 -5.35 -18.23
N ALA A 174 -6.74 -5.03 -17.28
CA ALA A 174 -5.85 -5.96 -16.60
C ALA A 174 -5.92 -5.76 -15.10
N ILE A 175 -5.96 -6.86 -14.34
CA ILE A 175 -5.91 -6.84 -12.88
C ILE A 175 -4.73 -7.70 -12.44
N PHE A 176 -3.71 -7.07 -11.89
CA PHE A 176 -2.54 -7.71 -11.28
C PHE A 176 -2.38 -7.14 -9.88
N GLU A 177 -2.84 -7.90 -8.89
CA GLU A 177 -2.88 -7.53 -7.49
C GLU A 177 -2.48 -8.71 -6.61
N SER A 178 -1.68 -8.45 -5.59
CA SER A 178 -1.35 -9.39 -4.52
C SER A 178 -1.49 -8.70 -3.17
N VAL A 179 -2.32 -9.24 -2.28
CA VAL A 179 -2.55 -8.69 -0.94
C VAL A 179 -1.93 -9.62 0.10
N PHE A 180 -1.09 -9.09 0.96
CA PHE A 180 -0.43 -9.79 2.05
C PHE A 180 -1.01 -9.34 3.38
N ARG A 181 -1.20 -10.27 4.31
CA ARG A 181 -1.52 -9.97 5.70
C ARG A 181 -0.23 -9.87 6.50
N ALA A 182 -0.10 -8.82 7.29
CA ALA A 182 0.89 -8.69 8.34
C ALA A 182 0.14 -8.59 9.67
N ASP A 183 0.77 -8.94 10.79
CA ASP A 183 0.12 -8.96 12.11
C ASP A 183 -0.60 -7.63 12.44
N ASN A 184 -0.03 -6.53 11.97
CA ASN A 184 -0.49 -5.17 12.28
C ASN A 184 -1.03 -4.41 11.06
N GLY A 185 -1.49 -5.12 10.02
CA GLY A 185 -2.05 -4.44 8.86
C GLY A 185 -2.04 -5.26 7.57
N LYS A 186 -2.23 -4.56 6.46
CA LYS A 186 -2.28 -5.15 5.12
C LYS A 186 -1.28 -4.47 4.20
N ILE A 187 -0.74 -5.24 3.25
CA ILE A 187 0.17 -4.75 2.23
C ILE A 187 -0.39 -5.19 0.88
N ALA A 188 -0.62 -4.24 -0.02
CA ALA A 188 -1.12 -4.50 -1.36
C ALA A 188 -0.08 -4.12 -2.41
N LEU A 189 0.23 -5.04 -3.31
CA LEU A 189 1.10 -4.84 -4.47
C LEU A 189 0.23 -4.95 -5.72
N TYR A 190 0.30 -3.96 -6.61
CA TYR A 190 -0.50 -3.99 -7.83
C TYR A 190 0.15 -3.23 -8.99
N ILE A 191 -0.30 -3.54 -10.21
CA ILE A 191 0.03 -2.81 -11.42
C ILE A 191 -1.08 -1.80 -11.70
N THR A 192 -0.72 -0.56 -12.02
CA THR A 192 -1.66 0.50 -12.39
C THR A 192 -1.13 1.40 -13.50
N SER A 193 -2.03 1.99 -14.27
CA SER A 193 -1.70 3.07 -15.20
C SER A 193 -1.64 4.41 -14.46
N THR A 194 -0.72 5.28 -14.85
CA THR A 194 -0.61 6.65 -14.31
C THR A 194 -1.05 7.70 -15.31
N THR A 195 -1.02 7.35 -16.58
CA THR A 195 -1.49 8.16 -17.71
C THR A 195 -1.95 7.21 -18.83
N SER A 196 -2.51 7.76 -19.89
CA SER A 196 -2.86 6.98 -21.10
C SER A 196 -1.66 6.31 -21.80
N SER A 197 -0.44 6.57 -21.36
CA SER A 197 0.80 6.06 -22.01
C SER A 197 1.82 5.47 -21.06
N SER A 198 1.59 5.49 -19.74
CA SER A 198 2.55 5.00 -18.76
C SER A 198 1.89 4.23 -17.62
N ALA A 199 2.54 3.14 -17.21
CA ALA A 199 2.14 2.29 -16.10
C ALA A 199 3.32 2.03 -15.16
N LEU A 200 3.01 1.65 -13.93
CA LEU A 200 3.98 1.33 -12.89
C LEU A 200 3.44 0.26 -11.94
N VAL A 201 4.32 -0.23 -11.09
CA VAL A 201 3.94 -1.02 -9.92
C VAL A 201 3.74 -0.07 -8.75
N ALA A 202 2.70 -0.30 -7.97
CA ALA A 202 2.44 0.39 -6.71
C ALA A 202 2.43 -0.61 -5.55
N LEU A 203 2.87 -0.15 -4.38
CA LEU A 203 2.89 -0.92 -3.15
C LEU A 203 2.31 -0.07 -2.02
N GLU A 204 1.27 -0.57 -1.38
CA GLU A 204 0.56 0.12 -0.30
C GLU A 204 0.73 -0.62 1.02
N TYR A 205 0.91 0.16 2.08
CA TYR A 205 0.92 -0.27 3.47
C TYR A 205 -0.24 0.40 4.19
N LEU A 206 -1.13 -0.41 4.78
CA LEU A 206 -2.25 0.06 5.59
C LEU A 206 -2.07 -0.47 7.01
N ASP A 207 -1.86 0.44 7.94
CA ASP A 207 -1.80 0.13 9.36
C ASP A 207 -3.19 -0.23 9.89
N ALA A 208 -3.32 -1.35 10.62
CA ALA A 208 -4.63 -1.83 11.07
C ALA A 208 -5.23 -0.92 12.13
N GLU A 209 -4.45 -0.53 13.14
CA GLU A 209 -4.90 0.26 14.28
C GLU A 209 -5.36 1.66 13.85
N ASN A 210 -4.53 2.34 13.05
CA ASN A 210 -4.87 3.68 12.56
C ASN A 210 -6.01 3.69 11.54
N ASN A 211 -6.22 2.59 10.79
CA ASN A 211 -7.39 2.46 9.91
C ASN A 211 -8.68 2.14 10.67
N GLU A 212 -8.62 1.40 11.79
CA GLU A 212 -9.80 1.20 12.63
C GLU A 212 -10.22 2.51 13.29
N ALA A 213 -9.28 3.29 13.84
CA ALA A 213 -9.55 4.63 14.36
C ALA A 213 -10.20 5.56 13.32
N LEU A 214 -9.77 5.45 12.04
CA LEU A 214 -10.39 6.18 10.93
C LEU A 214 -11.84 5.77 10.71
N ARG A 215 -12.12 4.48 10.78
CA ARG A 215 -13.47 3.95 10.63
C ARG A 215 -14.40 4.37 11.76
N GLU A 216 -13.92 4.31 13.01
CA GLU A 216 -14.68 4.76 14.19
C GLU A 216 -15.03 6.25 14.07
N HIS A 217 -14.04 7.10 13.72
CA HIS A 217 -14.28 8.53 13.51
C HIS A 217 -15.32 8.79 12.40
N ALA A 218 -15.26 8.05 11.31
CA ALA A 218 -16.23 8.21 10.22
C ALA A 218 -17.64 7.74 10.59
N ILE A 219 -17.77 6.76 11.50
CA ILE A 219 -19.07 6.32 12.04
C ILE A 219 -19.65 7.37 12.98
N ASP A 220 -18.82 8.01 13.79
CA ASP A 220 -19.24 9.08 14.72
C ASP A 220 -19.74 10.34 14.00
N ASP A 221 -19.33 10.54 12.74
CA ASP A 221 -19.80 11.64 11.89
C ASP A 221 -21.18 11.38 11.21
N LEU A 222 -21.71 10.15 11.30
CA LEU A 222 -23.01 9.73 10.71
C LEU A 222 -24.17 9.92 11.69
#